data_c48db4ea98b3982806565e0ce77a7007
#
_entry.id   c48db4ea98b3982806565e0ce77a7007
#
_cell.length_a   1.000
_cell.length_b   1.000
_cell.length_c   1.000
_cell.angle_alpha   90.00
_cell.angle_beta   90.00
_cell.angle_gamma   90.00
#
_symmetry.space_group_name_H-M   'P 1'
#
loop_
_entity.id
_entity.type
_entity.pdbx_description
1 polymer ?
#
loop_
_entity_poly.entity_id
_entity_poly.type
_entity_poly.pdbx_seq_one_letter_code
_entity_poly.pdbx_strand_id
1 'polypeptide(L)'
;MRIKKWIAAAAALLLTVLAGSGMADGGVTLRTISCFAGLDGSAEEYVAILQHYESMTGNTVIDNSSVIDEAWKTDVLKDFAAGNEPDILFFFAAGADSAPILSRVVSLEEINTAYPDMNLPENDILREPDGKVYAVPVRGYWEGLYAHTDLFEQYGAPLPKDWASLLEAVKIFRENGIIPIAISLSDIPHYLAEMSLLACAPKEDLAARPKTFEEVPASWMEAMGLIRELAEAGAFADNAWSTYESTTTNLFLEKRAAMQMDGSWIQSSFTYGMMDTLRVLPMPLHNGEGTADCYVGGVSMGFYLTRRSWESGRRDAAVALLKELTSEESIGELGSSTLSGRLLDSAKDMQAGRQMVSPLQDAMNIKAREAWLLECIPAVAAGTMTPEECWRRVMALNPFGE
;
A
#
# COMPACT_ATOMS: atom_id res chain seq x y z
N MET A 1 25.25 -57.27 13.14
CA MET A 1 24.58 -58.61 13.20
C MET A 1 23.13 -58.41 13.55
N ARG A 2 22.26 -58.88 12.63
CA ARG A 2 20.75 -58.90 12.60
C ARG A 2 20.11 -57.56 12.20
N ILE A 3 19.85 -57.26 11.00
CA ILE A 3 19.21 -57.73 9.74
C ILE A 3 18.10 -58.76 9.95
N LYS A 4 16.96 -58.40 9.37
CA LYS A 4 15.74 -59.17 9.06
C LYS A 4 14.64 -58.99 10.12
N LYS A 5 13.41 -58.68 9.81
CA LYS A 5 12.52 -58.88 8.65
C LYS A 5 11.24 -58.08 8.97
N TRP A 6 10.63 -57.46 8.07
CA TRP A 6 9.15 -57.50 7.93
C TRP A 6 8.84 -57.12 6.49
N ILE A 7 8.66 -58.12 5.69
CA ILE A 7 8.03 -58.09 4.37
C ILE A 7 6.72 -58.85 4.54
N ALA A 8 5.72 -58.30 3.90
CA ALA A 8 4.46 -58.91 3.50
C ALA A 8 3.33 -59.03 4.55
N ALA A 9 2.35 -58.17 4.40
CA ALA A 9 0.95 -58.55 4.41
C ALA A 9 0.23 -57.81 3.28
N ALA A 10 0.19 -58.42 2.13
CA ALA A 10 -0.78 -58.14 1.09
C ALA A 10 -2.13 -58.68 1.60
N ALA A 11 -3.11 -57.82 1.71
CA ALA A 11 -4.51 -58.21 1.85
C ALA A 11 -5.32 -57.38 0.88
N ALA A 12 -5.75 -58.05 -0.15
CA ALA A 12 -6.79 -57.62 -1.05
C ALA A 12 -8.07 -57.34 -0.27
N LEU A 13 -8.66 -56.16 -0.45
CA LEU A 13 -10.07 -55.96 -0.11
C LEU A 13 -10.76 -55.01 -1.10
N LEU A 14 -11.68 -55.60 -1.80
CA LEU A 14 -12.91 -55.09 -2.41
C LEU A 14 -12.85 -53.80 -3.20
N LEU A 15 -12.86 -53.99 -4.52
CA LEU A 15 -13.57 -53.13 -5.46
C LEU A 15 -15.05 -53.02 -5.07
N THR A 16 -15.46 -51.90 -4.52
CA THR A 16 -16.83 -51.40 -4.65
C THR A 16 -16.84 -50.38 -5.75
N VAL A 17 -17.30 -50.77 -6.89
CA VAL A 17 -17.69 -49.88 -7.99
C VAL A 17 -18.85 -49.04 -7.47
N LEU A 18 -18.57 -47.77 -7.13
CA LEU A 18 -19.56 -46.71 -7.12
C LEU A 18 -19.42 -45.97 -8.44
N ALA A 19 -20.28 -46.33 -9.37
CA ALA A 19 -20.56 -45.49 -10.54
C ALA A 19 -21.20 -44.21 -10.01
N GLY A 20 -20.46 -43.11 -10.13
CA GLY A 20 -20.92 -41.77 -9.80
C GLY A 20 -20.17 -40.76 -10.64
N SER A 21 -20.86 -40.22 -11.63
CA SER A 21 -20.62 -39.00 -12.39
C SER A 21 -19.19 -38.78 -12.94
N GLY A 22 -19.14 -38.79 -14.26
CA GLY A 22 -17.92 -38.54 -15.04
C GLY A 22 -17.20 -37.28 -14.60
N MET A 23 -16.00 -37.45 -14.05
CA MET A 23 -14.99 -36.42 -14.08
C MET A 23 -14.57 -36.28 -15.54
N ALA A 24 -14.78 -35.10 -16.11
CA ALA A 24 -14.15 -34.72 -17.36
C ALA A 24 -12.63 -34.81 -17.13
N ASP A 25 -11.98 -35.64 -17.93
CA ASP A 25 -10.52 -35.83 -17.95
C ASP A 25 -9.88 -34.58 -18.57
N GLY A 26 -9.61 -33.56 -17.75
CA GLY A 26 -8.97 -32.30 -18.13
C GLY A 26 -9.24 -31.21 -17.11
N GLY A 27 -8.26 -30.92 -16.24
CA GLY A 27 -8.34 -29.82 -15.28
C GLY A 27 -8.57 -28.46 -15.97
N VAL A 28 -9.19 -27.55 -15.26
CA VAL A 28 -9.45 -26.18 -15.74
C VAL A 28 -8.14 -25.38 -15.68
N THR A 29 -7.87 -24.58 -16.72
CA THR A 29 -6.75 -23.63 -16.74
C THR A 29 -7.26 -22.27 -16.33
N LEU A 30 -6.67 -21.69 -15.27
CA LEU A 30 -6.91 -20.34 -14.77
C LEU A 30 -5.71 -19.45 -15.06
N ARG A 31 -5.94 -18.15 -15.13
CA ARG A 31 -4.88 -17.12 -15.22
C ARG A 31 -4.92 -16.22 -14.00
N THR A 32 -3.74 -15.92 -13.45
CA THR A 32 -3.57 -14.94 -12.39
C THR A 32 -2.66 -13.81 -12.83
N ILE A 33 -2.87 -12.62 -12.29
CA ILE A 33 -1.95 -11.49 -12.34
C ILE A 33 -1.81 -10.96 -10.93
N SER A 34 -0.57 -10.78 -10.48
CA SER A 34 -0.25 -10.20 -9.19
C SER A 34 1.08 -9.43 -9.23
N CYS A 35 1.44 -8.82 -8.11
CA CYS A 35 2.76 -8.23 -7.92
C CYS A 35 3.72 -9.13 -7.12
N PHE A 36 3.34 -10.36 -6.81
CA PHE A 36 4.19 -11.32 -6.10
C PHE A 36 5.28 -11.89 -7.01
N ALA A 37 6.26 -11.05 -7.36
CA ALA A 37 7.34 -11.41 -8.27
C ALA A 37 8.63 -10.65 -7.95
N GLY A 38 9.74 -11.13 -8.48
CA GLY A 38 11.05 -10.49 -8.35
C GLY A 38 11.56 -10.48 -6.91
N LEU A 39 11.68 -9.30 -6.30
CA LEU A 39 12.14 -9.11 -4.93
C LEU A 39 11.00 -8.97 -3.92
N ASP A 40 9.75 -9.21 -4.32
CA ASP A 40 8.63 -9.22 -3.38
C ASP A 40 8.84 -10.30 -2.31
N GLY A 41 8.71 -9.90 -1.04
CA GLY A 41 9.02 -10.78 0.09
C GLY A 41 8.10 -11.98 0.24
N SER A 42 6.95 -12.01 -0.46
CA SER A 42 5.98 -13.12 -0.43
C SER A 42 5.86 -13.83 -1.79
N ALA A 43 6.85 -13.64 -2.70
CA ALA A 43 6.79 -14.24 -4.04
C ALA A 43 6.87 -15.78 -3.99
N GLU A 44 7.72 -16.33 -3.10
CA GLU A 44 7.88 -17.78 -2.94
C GLU A 44 6.62 -18.41 -2.32
N GLU A 45 6.04 -17.77 -1.32
CA GLU A 45 4.81 -18.18 -0.66
C GLU A 45 3.62 -18.17 -1.63
N TYR A 46 3.51 -17.14 -2.45
CA TYR A 46 2.47 -17.06 -3.48
C TYR A 46 2.57 -18.23 -4.48
N VAL A 47 3.77 -18.52 -4.98
CA VAL A 47 4.00 -19.66 -5.88
C VAL A 47 3.66 -20.99 -5.17
N ALA A 48 4.00 -21.15 -3.89
CA ALA A 48 3.68 -22.35 -3.13
C ALA A 48 2.16 -22.54 -2.97
N ILE A 49 1.40 -21.48 -2.72
CA ILE A 49 -0.06 -21.52 -2.64
C ILE A 49 -0.67 -21.95 -3.99
N LEU A 50 -0.19 -21.40 -5.11
CA LEU A 50 -0.67 -21.81 -6.44
C LEU A 50 -0.39 -23.30 -6.70
N GLN A 51 0.82 -23.77 -6.39
CA GLN A 51 1.20 -25.20 -6.54
C GLN A 51 0.37 -26.12 -5.64
N HIS A 52 0.08 -25.68 -4.42
CA HIS A 52 -0.81 -26.42 -3.52
C HIS A 52 -2.22 -26.55 -4.14
N TYR A 53 -2.80 -25.43 -4.60
CA TYR A 53 -4.08 -25.43 -5.30
C TYR A 53 -4.10 -26.41 -6.49
N GLU A 54 -3.08 -26.37 -7.35
CA GLU A 54 -2.95 -27.26 -8.51
C GLU A 54 -2.92 -28.74 -8.09
N SER A 55 -2.14 -29.03 -7.04
CA SER A 55 -2.00 -30.42 -6.52
C SER A 55 -3.30 -30.97 -5.96
N MET A 56 -4.10 -30.12 -5.32
CA MET A 56 -5.35 -30.52 -4.68
C MET A 56 -6.51 -30.67 -5.66
N THR A 57 -6.49 -29.90 -6.76
CA THR A 57 -7.65 -29.80 -7.67
C THR A 57 -7.43 -30.45 -9.03
N GLY A 58 -6.17 -30.65 -9.43
CA GLY A 58 -5.82 -31.08 -10.79
C GLY A 58 -6.00 -29.96 -11.84
N ASN A 59 -6.35 -28.74 -11.42
CA ASN A 59 -6.38 -27.56 -12.29
C ASN A 59 -4.96 -27.02 -12.54
N THR A 60 -4.82 -26.16 -13.52
CA THR A 60 -3.55 -25.47 -13.84
C THR A 60 -3.71 -23.98 -13.68
N VAL A 61 -2.70 -23.31 -13.12
CA VAL A 61 -2.65 -21.85 -13.02
C VAL A 61 -1.53 -21.29 -13.86
N ILE A 62 -1.87 -20.45 -14.83
CA ILE A 62 -0.90 -19.66 -15.58
C ILE A 62 -0.75 -18.33 -14.84
N ASP A 63 0.35 -18.19 -14.14
CA ASP A 63 0.68 -16.98 -13.42
C ASP A 63 1.44 -15.99 -14.32
N ASN A 64 0.92 -14.75 -14.41
CA ASN A 64 1.51 -13.63 -15.14
C ASN A 64 1.93 -12.51 -14.18
N SER A 65 2.35 -12.86 -12.97
CA SER A 65 2.81 -11.90 -11.97
C SER A 65 4.11 -11.22 -12.39
N SER A 66 4.26 -9.96 -12.05
CA SER A 66 5.41 -9.14 -12.37
C SER A 66 5.70 -8.15 -11.24
N VAL A 67 6.89 -7.55 -11.26
CA VAL A 67 7.27 -6.52 -10.29
C VAL A 67 6.31 -5.34 -10.39
N ILE A 68 5.87 -4.83 -9.25
CA ILE A 68 4.97 -3.69 -9.17
C ILE A 68 5.71 -2.40 -9.54
N ASP A 69 5.22 -1.72 -10.56
CA ASP A 69 5.60 -0.36 -10.96
C ASP A 69 4.44 0.30 -11.72
N GLU A 70 4.58 1.55 -12.15
CA GLU A 70 3.56 2.25 -12.91
C GLU A 70 3.32 1.63 -14.31
N ALA A 71 4.33 0.98 -14.89
CA ALA A 71 4.17 0.26 -16.16
C ALA A 71 3.30 -0.98 -15.99
N TRP A 72 3.54 -1.76 -14.94
CA TRP A 72 2.71 -2.91 -14.58
C TRP A 72 1.26 -2.53 -14.34
N LYS A 73 1.01 -1.46 -13.56
CA LYS A 73 -0.34 -0.93 -13.31
C LYS A 73 -1.05 -0.57 -14.63
N THR A 74 -0.34 0.16 -15.49
CA THR A 74 -0.85 0.55 -16.80
C THR A 74 -1.18 -0.66 -17.68
N ASP A 75 -0.37 -1.70 -17.65
CA ASP A 75 -0.59 -2.90 -18.47
C ASP A 75 -1.78 -3.74 -17.96
N VAL A 76 -1.97 -3.84 -16.64
CA VAL A 76 -3.19 -4.43 -16.06
C VAL A 76 -4.43 -3.68 -16.54
N LEU A 77 -4.45 -2.35 -16.49
CA LEU A 77 -5.59 -1.54 -16.95
C LEU A 77 -5.85 -1.68 -18.44
N LYS A 78 -4.80 -1.81 -19.27
CA LYS A 78 -4.92 -2.11 -20.72
C LYS A 78 -5.52 -3.49 -20.97
N ASP A 79 -5.12 -4.51 -20.22
CA ASP A 79 -5.68 -5.85 -20.32
C ASP A 79 -7.19 -5.83 -20.01
N PHE A 80 -7.61 -5.12 -18.98
CA PHE A 80 -9.02 -4.94 -18.66
C PHE A 80 -9.77 -4.19 -19.75
N ALA A 81 -9.21 -3.12 -20.29
CA ALA A 81 -9.82 -2.36 -21.38
C ALA A 81 -9.95 -3.21 -22.67
N ALA A 82 -9.00 -4.11 -22.92
CA ALA A 82 -8.99 -5.01 -24.09
C ALA A 82 -9.88 -6.26 -23.90
N GLY A 83 -10.45 -6.51 -22.73
CA GLY A 83 -11.19 -7.73 -22.44
C GLY A 83 -10.30 -8.97 -22.27
N ASN A 84 -9.06 -8.76 -21.86
CA ASN A 84 -8.05 -9.79 -21.63
C ASN A 84 -7.72 -9.99 -20.13
N GLU A 85 -8.65 -9.63 -19.25
CA GLU A 85 -8.49 -9.77 -17.81
C GLU A 85 -8.21 -11.22 -17.39
N PRO A 86 -7.43 -11.42 -16.28
CA PRO A 86 -7.18 -12.74 -15.71
C PRO A 86 -8.45 -13.33 -15.09
N ASP A 87 -8.37 -14.54 -14.52
CA ASP A 87 -9.45 -15.09 -13.70
C ASP A 87 -9.40 -14.52 -12.29
N ILE A 88 -8.21 -14.43 -11.70
CA ILE A 88 -7.95 -13.77 -10.40
C ILE A 88 -6.91 -12.67 -10.61
N LEU A 89 -7.18 -11.51 -10.04
CA LEU A 89 -6.28 -10.35 -10.04
C LEU A 89 -5.94 -9.97 -8.60
N PHE A 90 -4.66 -9.74 -8.31
CA PHE A 90 -4.21 -9.03 -7.13
C PHE A 90 -3.82 -7.60 -7.51
N PHE A 91 -4.54 -6.61 -6.99
CA PHE A 91 -4.40 -5.23 -7.45
C PHE A 91 -4.76 -4.23 -6.35
N PHE A 92 -4.59 -2.94 -6.62
CA PHE A 92 -5.01 -1.87 -5.72
C PHE A 92 -6.51 -2.01 -5.38
N ALA A 93 -6.83 -1.89 -4.10
CA ALA A 93 -8.14 -2.29 -3.58
C ALA A 93 -9.12 -1.13 -3.38
N ALA A 94 -8.67 0.11 -3.55
CA ALA A 94 -9.50 1.30 -3.33
C ALA A 94 -9.04 2.49 -4.19
N GLY A 95 -9.93 3.48 -4.32
CA GLY A 95 -9.64 4.77 -4.91
C GLY A 95 -9.60 4.79 -6.43
N ALA A 96 -8.84 5.74 -6.98
CA ALA A 96 -8.78 5.98 -8.42
C ALA A 96 -8.17 4.82 -9.21
N ASP A 97 -7.34 4.01 -8.57
CA ASP A 97 -6.64 2.90 -9.23
C ASP A 97 -7.55 1.69 -9.46
N SER A 98 -8.51 1.41 -8.56
CA SER A 98 -9.50 0.33 -8.71
C SER A 98 -10.68 0.71 -9.59
N ALA A 99 -11.08 1.98 -9.62
CA ALA A 99 -12.27 2.46 -10.32
C ALA A 99 -12.41 1.96 -11.77
N PRO A 100 -11.34 1.93 -12.61
CA PRO A 100 -11.45 1.47 -14.00
C PRO A 100 -11.81 -0.01 -14.17
N ILE A 101 -11.58 -0.85 -13.16
CA ILE A 101 -11.82 -2.29 -13.24
C ILE A 101 -13.13 -2.74 -12.58
N LEU A 102 -13.80 -1.88 -11.78
CA LEU A 102 -14.96 -2.28 -10.96
C LEU A 102 -16.09 -2.91 -11.77
N SER A 103 -16.37 -2.43 -12.97
CA SER A 103 -17.41 -3.01 -13.84
C SER A 103 -17.07 -4.41 -14.38
N ARG A 104 -15.81 -4.83 -14.25
CA ARG A 104 -15.26 -6.09 -14.79
C ARG A 104 -14.91 -7.11 -13.70
N VAL A 105 -15.18 -6.79 -12.45
CA VAL A 105 -14.97 -7.69 -11.30
C VAL A 105 -16.28 -7.99 -10.58
N VAL A 106 -16.28 -8.99 -9.72
CA VAL A 106 -17.47 -9.47 -8.99
C VAL A 106 -17.42 -8.94 -7.58
N SER A 107 -18.54 -8.43 -7.06
CA SER A 107 -18.59 -7.98 -5.68
C SER A 107 -18.56 -9.16 -4.70
N LEU A 108 -18.03 -8.92 -3.49
CA LEU A 108 -17.94 -9.95 -2.46
C LEU A 108 -19.32 -10.38 -1.99
N GLU A 109 -20.30 -9.48 -1.98
CA GLU A 109 -21.69 -9.78 -1.65
C GLU A 109 -22.31 -10.76 -2.67
N GLU A 110 -22.01 -10.62 -3.96
CA GLU A 110 -22.45 -11.54 -5.01
C GLU A 110 -21.79 -12.92 -4.85
N ILE A 111 -20.48 -12.94 -4.55
CA ILE A 111 -19.75 -14.19 -4.30
C ILE A 111 -20.30 -14.87 -3.06
N ASN A 112 -20.45 -14.18 -1.94
CA ASN A 112 -20.98 -14.72 -0.69
C ASN A 112 -22.42 -15.25 -0.84
N THR A 113 -23.23 -14.60 -1.67
CA THR A 113 -24.60 -15.05 -1.97
C THR A 113 -24.59 -16.39 -2.73
N ALA A 114 -23.71 -16.55 -3.72
CA ALA A 114 -23.62 -17.76 -4.53
C ALA A 114 -22.85 -18.88 -3.83
N TYR A 115 -21.88 -18.55 -2.99
CA TYR A 115 -21.00 -19.45 -2.24
C TYR A 115 -20.95 -19.04 -0.76
N PRO A 116 -21.99 -19.30 0.04
CA PRO A 116 -22.05 -18.83 1.43
C PRO A 116 -20.89 -19.31 2.31
N ASP A 117 -20.28 -20.45 1.98
CA ASP A 117 -19.13 -21.00 2.71
C ASP A 117 -17.82 -20.20 2.49
N MET A 118 -17.81 -19.29 1.52
CA MET A 118 -16.67 -18.38 1.33
C MET A 118 -16.55 -17.38 2.48
N ASN A 119 -17.68 -16.82 2.93
CA ASN A 119 -17.75 -15.86 4.03
C ASN A 119 -16.68 -14.77 3.93
N LEU A 120 -16.50 -14.21 2.71
CA LEU A 120 -15.50 -13.19 2.45
C LEU A 120 -15.80 -11.91 3.25
N PRO A 121 -14.78 -11.26 3.82
CA PRO A 121 -14.97 -10.08 4.66
C PRO A 121 -15.39 -8.85 3.83
N GLU A 122 -16.56 -8.33 4.10
CA GLU A 122 -17.06 -7.07 3.54
C GLU A 122 -16.49 -5.90 4.36
N ASN A 123 -15.30 -5.44 4.00
CA ASN A 123 -14.62 -4.37 4.71
C ASN A 123 -15.16 -2.99 4.28
N ASP A 124 -15.75 -2.25 5.21
CA ASP A 124 -16.35 -0.93 4.93
C ASP A 124 -15.33 0.12 4.42
N ILE A 125 -14.05 -0.03 4.72
CA ILE A 125 -12.99 0.85 4.18
C ILE A 125 -12.86 0.69 2.65
N LEU A 126 -13.19 -0.50 2.12
CA LEU A 126 -13.16 -0.82 0.69
C LEU A 126 -14.52 -0.68 0.01
N ARG A 127 -15.50 -0.12 0.69
CA ARG A 127 -16.85 0.03 0.13
C ARG A 127 -16.87 1.14 -0.91
N GLU A 128 -17.16 0.76 -2.13
CA GLU A 128 -17.23 1.65 -3.27
C GLU A 128 -18.52 2.51 -3.25
N PRO A 129 -18.61 3.58 -4.06
CA PRO A 129 -19.80 4.45 -4.09
C PRO A 129 -21.12 3.74 -4.38
N ASP A 130 -21.10 2.58 -5.05
CA ASP A 130 -22.29 1.75 -5.31
C ASP A 130 -22.72 0.90 -4.09
N GLY A 131 -22.04 1.05 -2.96
CA GLY A 131 -22.31 0.37 -1.70
C GLY A 131 -21.76 -1.05 -1.61
N LYS A 132 -20.92 -1.49 -2.55
CA LYS A 132 -20.37 -2.86 -2.61
C LYS A 132 -18.87 -2.89 -2.32
N VAL A 133 -18.39 -4.07 -1.95
CA VAL A 133 -16.97 -4.38 -1.79
C VAL A 133 -16.55 -5.37 -2.87
N TYR A 134 -15.41 -5.13 -3.54
CA TYR A 134 -14.98 -5.92 -4.67
C TYR A 134 -13.68 -6.70 -4.44
N ALA A 135 -12.83 -6.24 -3.52
CA ALA A 135 -11.55 -6.88 -3.22
C ALA A 135 -11.57 -7.57 -1.86
N VAL A 136 -10.98 -8.77 -1.79
CA VAL A 136 -10.62 -9.36 -0.50
C VAL A 136 -9.28 -8.75 -0.06
N PRO A 137 -9.25 -7.96 1.04
CA PRO A 137 -8.04 -7.26 1.47
C PRO A 137 -6.97 -8.25 1.94
N VAL A 138 -5.73 -8.04 1.48
CA VAL A 138 -4.58 -8.86 1.88
C VAL A 138 -3.46 -8.00 2.42
N ARG A 139 -3.07 -6.94 1.71
CA ARG A 139 -2.02 -6.02 2.12
C ARG A 139 -2.58 -4.70 2.58
N GLY A 140 -2.11 -4.28 3.75
CA GLY A 140 -2.25 -2.91 4.22
C GLY A 140 -0.96 -2.13 4.01
N TYR A 141 -1.03 -0.83 4.28
CA TYR A 141 0.12 0.04 4.34
C TYR A 141 -0.06 1.07 5.46
N TRP A 142 1.04 1.67 5.84
CA TRP A 142 1.10 2.84 6.71
C TRP A 142 2.25 3.72 6.25
N GLU A 143 2.15 5.00 6.53
CA GLU A 143 3.18 5.99 6.24
C GLU A 143 3.77 6.53 7.53
N GLY A 144 5.04 6.95 7.49
CA GLY A 144 5.72 7.49 8.65
C GLY A 144 7.04 8.18 8.32
N LEU A 145 7.63 8.78 9.34
CA LEU A 145 8.93 9.42 9.26
C LEU A 145 10.00 8.42 9.69
N TYR A 146 10.70 7.82 8.72
CA TYR A 146 11.85 6.96 9.00
C TYR A 146 13.06 7.78 9.42
N ALA A 147 13.81 7.31 10.41
CA ALA A 147 14.97 8.01 10.97
C ALA A 147 16.12 7.05 11.27
N HIS A 148 17.33 7.40 10.85
CA HIS A 148 18.58 6.73 11.22
C HIS A 148 19.04 7.19 12.60
N THR A 149 18.67 6.46 13.67
CA THR A 149 18.95 6.89 15.06
C THR A 149 20.44 7.02 15.36
N ASP A 150 21.28 6.26 14.72
CA ASP A 150 22.74 6.36 14.83
C ASP A 150 23.30 7.69 14.27
N LEU A 151 22.70 8.26 13.23
CA LEU A 151 23.06 9.60 12.76
C LEU A 151 22.64 10.68 13.76
N PHE A 152 21.45 10.53 14.37
CA PHE A 152 21.03 11.45 15.43
C PHE A 152 21.98 11.43 16.63
N GLU A 153 22.41 10.24 17.06
CA GLU A 153 23.40 10.07 18.13
C GLU A 153 24.75 10.66 17.71
N GLN A 154 25.22 10.39 16.49
CA GLN A 154 26.50 10.84 15.98
C GLN A 154 26.64 12.35 15.93
N TYR A 155 25.58 13.06 15.51
CA TYR A 155 25.58 14.50 15.33
C TYR A 155 24.96 15.26 16.54
N GLY A 156 24.47 14.54 17.55
CA GLY A 156 23.83 15.13 18.72
C GLY A 156 22.51 15.83 18.39
N ALA A 157 21.83 15.41 17.31
CA ALA A 157 20.52 15.93 16.93
C ALA A 157 19.41 15.29 17.78
N PRO A 158 18.37 16.04 18.17
CA PRO A 158 17.21 15.46 18.86
C PRO A 158 16.39 14.63 17.88
N LEU A 159 15.90 13.45 18.31
CA LEU A 159 14.86 12.73 17.56
C LEU A 159 13.58 13.59 17.53
N PRO A 160 12.97 13.81 16.36
CA PRO A 160 11.76 14.61 16.22
C PRO A 160 10.59 14.05 17.04
N LYS A 161 10.03 14.83 17.94
CA LYS A 161 8.83 14.54 18.74
C LYS A 161 7.79 15.66 18.69
N ASP A 162 8.23 16.84 18.28
CA ASP A 162 7.45 18.02 18.00
C ASP A 162 8.11 18.81 16.86
N TRP A 163 7.41 19.80 16.31
CA TRP A 163 7.89 20.57 15.17
C TRP A 163 9.20 21.32 15.46
N ALA A 164 9.35 21.82 16.67
CA ALA A 164 10.57 22.52 17.07
C ALA A 164 11.80 21.60 17.04
N SER A 165 11.69 20.39 17.58
CA SER A 165 12.77 19.40 17.55
C SER A 165 13.05 18.88 16.15
N LEU A 166 12.05 18.83 15.26
CA LEU A 166 12.25 18.53 13.84
C LEU A 166 13.10 19.60 13.15
N LEU A 167 12.76 20.89 13.33
CA LEU A 167 13.51 21.99 12.75
C LEU A 167 14.94 22.09 13.34
N GLU A 168 15.13 21.78 14.62
CA GLU A 168 16.45 21.70 15.24
C GLU A 168 17.29 20.59 14.60
N ALA A 169 16.71 19.40 14.40
CA ALA A 169 17.40 18.30 13.73
C ALA A 169 17.74 18.66 12.26
N VAL A 170 16.82 19.30 11.53
CA VAL A 170 17.05 19.80 10.17
C VAL A 170 18.26 20.71 10.13
N LYS A 171 18.33 21.69 11.04
CA LYS A 171 19.47 22.61 11.11
C LYS A 171 20.79 21.89 11.36
N ILE A 172 20.83 21.01 12.37
CA ILE A 172 22.05 20.28 12.74
C ILE A 172 22.54 19.42 11.57
N PHE A 173 21.68 18.67 10.91
CA PHE A 173 22.08 17.85 9.77
C PHE A 173 22.56 18.68 8.59
N ARG A 174 21.90 19.80 8.28
CA ARG A 174 22.30 20.69 7.19
C ARG A 174 23.68 21.30 7.44
N GLU A 175 23.96 21.75 8.65
CA GLU A 175 25.26 22.30 9.06
C GLU A 175 26.40 21.26 8.96
N ASN A 176 26.08 19.98 9.05
CA ASN A 176 27.03 18.85 8.94
C ASN A 176 27.06 18.19 7.54
N GLY A 177 26.39 18.75 6.55
CA GLY A 177 26.41 18.24 5.17
C GLY A 177 25.59 16.97 4.96
N ILE A 178 24.72 16.62 5.90
CA ILE A 178 23.75 15.52 5.80
C ILE A 178 22.42 16.10 5.30
N ILE A 179 21.78 15.44 4.35
CA ILE A 179 20.43 15.78 3.93
C ILE A 179 19.47 15.47 5.07
N PRO A 180 18.71 16.46 5.61
CA PRO A 180 17.84 16.18 6.75
C PRO A 180 16.72 15.19 6.42
N ILE A 181 15.99 15.42 5.30
CA ILE A 181 14.86 14.60 4.88
C ILE A 181 15.01 14.23 3.40
N ALA A 182 15.09 12.95 3.10
CA ALA A 182 15.01 12.45 1.73
C ALA A 182 13.54 12.46 1.28
N ILE A 183 13.25 13.18 0.21
CA ILE A 183 11.95 13.21 -0.46
C ILE A 183 12.10 13.67 -1.91
N SER A 184 11.23 13.14 -2.78
CA SER A 184 11.06 13.68 -4.13
C SER A 184 9.84 14.60 -4.16
N LEU A 185 10.06 15.87 -4.51
CA LEU A 185 8.99 16.84 -4.71
C LEU A 185 8.43 16.84 -6.15
N SER A 186 9.03 16.04 -7.04
CA SER A 186 8.62 15.91 -8.44
C SER A 186 7.87 14.60 -8.74
N ASP A 187 7.93 13.64 -7.82
CA ASP A 187 7.39 12.28 -8.03
C ASP A 187 6.40 11.89 -6.94
N ILE A 188 6.81 11.98 -5.67
CA ILE A 188 6.02 11.53 -4.52
C ILE A 188 5.87 12.61 -3.42
N PRO A 189 5.48 13.85 -3.73
CA PRO A 189 5.37 14.91 -2.73
C PRO A 189 4.22 14.72 -1.74
N HIS A 190 3.31 13.80 -2.01
CA HIS A 190 2.11 13.55 -1.20
C HIS A 190 2.43 13.06 0.21
N TYR A 191 3.45 12.23 0.41
CA TYR A 191 3.83 11.79 1.76
C TYR A 191 4.15 12.97 2.68
N LEU A 192 4.85 13.98 2.15
CA LEU A 192 5.11 15.21 2.90
C LEU A 192 3.82 15.99 3.19
N ALA A 193 2.91 16.07 2.22
CA ALA A 193 1.65 16.78 2.39
C ALA A 193 0.71 16.07 3.39
N GLU A 194 0.58 14.76 3.31
CA GLU A 194 -0.22 13.95 4.24
C GLU A 194 0.35 14.05 5.68
N MET A 195 1.67 13.93 5.82
CA MET A 195 2.35 14.08 7.11
C MET A 195 2.19 15.50 7.67
N SER A 196 2.25 16.54 6.81
CA SER A 196 2.04 17.94 7.24
C SER A 196 0.59 18.18 7.69
N LEU A 197 -0.39 17.52 7.05
CA LEU A 197 -1.79 17.54 7.52
C LEU A 197 -1.90 16.92 8.91
N LEU A 198 -1.28 15.75 9.17
CA LEU A 198 -1.26 15.14 10.50
C LEU A 198 -0.62 16.04 11.55
N ALA A 199 0.36 16.87 11.16
CA ALA A 199 1.08 17.75 12.07
C ALA A 199 0.23 18.91 12.62
N CYS A 200 -0.77 19.40 11.87
CA CYS A 200 -1.52 20.59 12.24
C CYS A 200 -3.06 20.47 12.13
N ALA A 201 -3.58 19.52 11.35
CA ALA A 201 -5.02 19.39 11.15
C ALA A 201 -5.69 18.55 12.26
N PRO A 202 -6.82 18.99 12.82
CA PRO A 202 -7.67 18.15 13.63
C PRO A 202 -8.30 17.04 12.77
N LYS A 203 -8.73 15.95 13.40
CA LYS A 203 -9.23 14.76 12.72
C LYS A 203 -10.42 15.05 11.81
N GLU A 204 -11.29 15.95 12.21
CA GLU A 204 -12.47 16.35 11.43
C GLU A 204 -12.08 16.97 10.08
N ASP A 205 -10.98 17.72 10.06
CA ASP A 205 -10.47 18.35 8.85
C ASP A 205 -9.82 17.32 7.91
N LEU A 206 -9.20 16.24 8.41
CA LEU A 206 -8.69 15.15 7.58
C LEU A 206 -9.81 14.44 6.81
N ALA A 207 -11.00 14.36 7.40
CA ALA A 207 -12.19 13.76 6.79
C ALA A 207 -13.00 14.75 5.94
N ALA A 208 -12.65 16.03 5.91
CA ALA A 208 -13.38 17.05 5.18
C ALA A 208 -13.38 16.79 3.66
N ARG A 209 -14.51 17.09 3.02
CA ARG A 209 -14.68 17.01 1.55
C ARG A 209 -15.36 18.29 1.06
N PRO A 210 -14.63 19.42 1.09
CA PRO A 210 -15.16 20.72 0.71
C PRO A 210 -15.63 20.74 -0.74
N LYS A 211 -16.72 21.43 -1.01
CA LYS A 211 -17.28 21.62 -2.36
C LYS A 211 -16.83 22.92 -2.99
N THR A 212 -16.47 23.89 -2.18
CA THR A 212 -16.00 25.20 -2.62
C THR A 212 -14.70 25.55 -1.91
N PHE A 213 -13.96 26.53 -2.42
CA PHE A 213 -12.74 26.99 -1.79
C PHE A 213 -12.99 27.55 -0.38
N GLU A 214 -14.12 28.21 -0.17
CA GLU A 214 -14.50 28.83 1.11
C GLU A 214 -14.73 27.81 2.23
N GLU A 215 -14.97 26.54 1.85
CA GLU A 215 -15.16 25.42 2.79
C GLU A 215 -13.86 24.70 3.10
N VAL A 216 -12.75 25.02 2.43
CA VAL A 216 -11.45 24.38 2.68
C VAL A 216 -10.98 24.71 4.11
N PRO A 217 -10.65 23.69 4.94
CA PRO A 217 -10.20 23.92 6.30
C PRO A 217 -8.96 24.80 6.35
N ALA A 218 -8.88 25.69 7.34
CA ALA A 218 -7.71 26.54 7.53
C ALA A 218 -6.42 25.72 7.78
N SER A 219 -6.54 24.58 8.45
CA SER A 219 -5.46 23.64 8.70
C SER A 219 -4.83 23.08 7.43
N TRP A 220 -5.59 22.97 6.32
CA TRP A 220 -5.01 22.57 5.03
C TRP A 220 -4.10 23.64 4.42
N MET A 221 -4.42 24.92 4.65
CA MET A 221 -3.53 26.03 4.28
C MET A 221 -2.28 26.01 5.15
N GLU A 222 -2.43 25.77 6.44
CA GLU A 222 -1.33 25.65 7.39
C GLU A 222 -0.41 24.50 7.01
N ALA A 223 -0.93 23.31 6.70
CA ALA A 223 -0.14 22.15 6.27
C ALA A 223 0.73 22.47 5.05
N MET A 224 0.20 23.17 4.05
CA MET A 224 1.00 23.65 2.91
C MET A 224 2.07 24.67 3.35
N GLY A 225 1.77 25.51 4.34
CA GLY A 225 2.74 26.44 4.94
C GLY A 225 3.89 25.72 5.62
N LEU A 226 3.64 24.62 6.31
CA LEU A 226 4.67 23.79 6.96
C LEU A 226 5.62 23.15 5.93
N ILE A 227 5.13 22.73 4.77
CA ILE A 227 5.98 22.24 3.68
C ILE A 227 6.96 23.33 3.25
N ARG A 228 6.49 24.56 3.09
CA ARG A 228 7.33 25.70 2.75
C ARG A 228 8.36 26.00 3.84
N GLU A 229 7.97 25.99 5.10
CA GLU A 229 8.86 26.19 6.24
C GLU A 229 10.01 25.17 6.25
N LEU A 230 9.71 23.87 6.01
CA LEU A 230 10.74 22.84 5.88
C LEU A 230 11.69 23.11 4.70
N ALA A 231 11.16 23.53 3.56
CA ALA A 231 11.98 23.86 2.39
C ALA A 231 12.89 25.08 2.67
N GLU A 232 12.38 26.13 3.30
CA GLU A 232 13.13 27.33 3.69
C GLU A 232 14.19 27.02 4.75
N ALA A 233 13.93 26.07 5.67
CA ALA A 233 14.90 25.56 6.63
C ALA A 233 15.99 24.69 5.98
N GLY A 234 15.88 24.35 4.69
CA GLY A 234 16.82 23.50 3.99
C GLY A 234 16.67 22.00 4.31
N ALA A 235 15.45 21.55 4.62
CA ALA A 235 15.20 20.17 5.00
C ALA A 235 15.47 19.17 3.87
N PHE A 236 15.39 19.58 2.59
CA PHE A 236 15.42 18.69 1.44
C PHE A 236 16.73 18.76 0.67
N ALA A 237 17.02 17.74 -0.15
CA ALA A 237 18.14 17.77 -1.08
C ALA A 237 17.96 18.88 -2.13
N ASP A 238 19.07 19.44 -2.61
CA ASP A 238 19.02 20.53 -3.60
C ASP A 238 18.34 20.13 -4.92
N ASN A 239 18.34 18.82 -5.25
CA ASN A 239 17.69 18.25 -6.42
C ASN A 239 16.30 17.64 -6.14
N ALA A 240 15.71 17.84 -4.96
CA ALA A 240 14.40 17.27 -4.60
C ALA A 240 13.28 17.60 -5.61
N TRP A 241 13.39 18.73 -6.31
CA TRP A 241 12.44 19.19 -7.32
C TRP A 241 12.54 18.50 -8.68
N SER A 242 13.55 17.65 -8.90
CA SER A 242 13.81 17.01 -10.20
C SER A 242 14.33 15.57 -10.08
N THR A 243 14.05 14.91 -8.98
CA THR A 243 14.52 13.57 -8.70
C THR A 243 13.37 12.59 -8.54
N TYR A 244 13.64 11.29 -8.69
CA TYR A 244 12.69 10.21 -8.50
C TYR A 244 12.79 9.61 -7.09
N GLU A 245 11.72 8.95 -6.64
CA GLU A 245 11.65 8.23 -5.37
C GLU A 245 12.85 7.29 -5.17
N SER A 246 13.20 6.51 -6.19
CA SER A 246 14.34 5.57 -6.12
C SER A 246 15.67 6.27 -5.78
N THR A 247 15.86 7.51 -6.24
CA THR A 247 17.06 8.29 -5.91
C THR A 247 17.03 8.74 -4.45
N THR A 248 15.87 9.21 -3.96
CA THR A 248 15.73 9.65 -2.56
C THR A 248 15.86 8.48 -1.60
N THR A 249 15.29 7.34 -1.93
CA THR A 249 15.45 6.09 -1.16
C THR A 249 16.91 5.68 -1.08
N ASN A 250 17.67 5.73 -2.20
CA ASN A 250 19.10 5.45 -2.17
C ASN A 250 19.89 6.42 -1.27
N LEU A 251 19.57 7.72 -1.28
CA LEU A 251 20.19 8.69 -0.36
C LEU A 251 19.97 8.29 1.11
N PHE A 252 18.80 7.80 1.44
CA PHE A 252 18.49 7.32 2.78
C PHE A 252 19.22 6.00 3.09
N LEU A 253 19.16 5.02 2.20
CA LEU A 253 19.85 3.72 2.37
C LEU A 253 21.37 3.88 2.55
N GLU A 254 21.98 4.84 1.86
CA GLU A 254 23.41 5.17 1.95
C GLU A 254 23.76 6.06 3.15
N LYS A 255 22.80 6.39 4.03
CA LYS A 255 22.96 7.32 5.16
C LYS A 255 23.45 8.72 4.77
N ARG A 256 23.16 9.14 3.55
CA ARG A 256 23.38 10.52 3.07
C ARG A 256 22.23 11.43 3.46
N ALA A 257 21.08 10.84 3.80
CA ALA A 257 19.96 11.50 4.43
C ALA A 257 19.66 10.90 5.79
N ALA A 258 19.28 11.73 6.76
CA ALA A 258 19.02 11.32 8.14
C ALA A 258 17.61 10.75 8.31
N MET A 259 16.65 11.29 7.55
CA MET A 259 15.23 10.91 7.61
C MET A 259 14.68 10.70 6.21
N GLN A 260 13.57 9.92 6.11
CA GLN A 260 12.76 9.78 4.89
C GLN A 260 11.29 9.71 5.27
N MET A 261 10.43 10.45 4.57
CA MET A 261 8.98 10.31 4.65
C MET A 261 8.53 9.34 3.57
N ASP A 262 7.96 8.21 3.97
CA ASP A 262 7.60 7.14 3.05
C ASP A 262 6.66 6.12 3.70
N GLY A 263 6.15 5.20 2.90
CA GLY A 263 5.28 4.13 3.36
C GLY A 263 6.00 2.84 3.77
N SER A 264 5.21 1.91 4.28
CA SER A 264 5.71 0.60 4.74
C SER A 264 6.30 -0.26 3.63
N TRP A 265 6.06 0.03 2.37
CA TRP A 265 6.62 -0.71 1.21
C TRP A 265 8.13 -0.59 1.06
N ILE A 266 8.78 0.49 1.52
CA ILE A 266 10.24 0.62 1.41
C ILE A 266 11.02 -0.35 2.30
N GLN A 267 10.36 -1.02 3.25
CA GLN A 267 11.00 -1.97 4.18
C GLN A 267 11.68 -3.15 3.44
N SER A 268 11.22 -3.52 2.25
CA SER A 268 11.87 -4.54 1.42
C SER A 268 13.29 -4.14 0.98
N SER A 269 13.62 -2.86 1.02
CA SER A 269 14.95 -2.32 0.72
C SER A 269 15.89 -2.32 1.93
N PHE A 270 15.41 -2.61 3.14
CA PHE A 270 16.20 -2.54 4.36
C PHE A 270 16.89 -3.87 4.67
N THR A 271 18.17 -3.83 4.99
CA THR A 271 18.88 -4.99 5.53
C THR A 271 18.56 -5.17 7.01
N TYR A 272 18.73 -6.37 7.54
CA TYR A 272 18.55 -6.65 8.98
C TYR A 272 19.38 -5.71 9.87
N GLY A 273 20.64 -5.43 9.48
CA GLY A 273 21.49 -4.50 10.23
C GLY A 273 20.99 -3.06 10.24
N MET A 274 20.30 -2.62 9.16
CA MET A 274 19.66 -1.30 9.13
C MET A 274 18.45 -1.26 10.07
N MET A 275 17.63 -2.30 10.09
CA MET A 275 16.41 -2.36 10.91
C MET A 275 16.71 -2.22 12.43
N ASP A 276 17.92 -2.52 12.87
CA ASP A 276 18.35 -2.31 14.26
C ASP A 276 18.66 -0.84 14.61
N THR A 277 18.99 -0.02 13.60
CA THR A 277 19.30 1.41 13.77
C THR A 277 18.21 2.35 13.28
N LEU A 278 17.26 1.83 12.50
CA LEU A 278 16.12 2.60 12.02
C LEU A 278 14.99 2.65 13.05
N ARG A 279 14.27 3.76 13.03
CA ARG A 279 12.95 3.90 13.65
C ARG A 279 12.00 4.55 12.68
N VAL A 280 10.72 4.22 12.80
CA VAL A 280 9.65 5.02 12.22
C VAL A 280 9.00 5.85 13.33
N LEU A 281 8.78 7.11 13.05
CA LEU A 281 8.22 8.08 13.99
C LEU A 281 6.87 8.57 13.44
N PRO A 282 5.91 8.88 14.32
CA PRO A 282 4.75 9.67 13.90
C PRO A 282 5.22 11.05 13.46
N MET A 283 4.42 11.73 12.62
CA MET A 283 4.74 13.13 12.27
C MET A 283 4.74 14.01 13.52
N PRO A 284 5.80 14.81 13.77
CA PRO A 284 5.86 15.72 14.89
C PRO A 284 4.76 16.78 14.80
N LEU A 285 4.03 17.01 15.91
CA LEU A 285 2.93 17.96 15.93
C LEU A 285 3.43 19.40 15.90
N HIS A 286 2.75 20.24 15.14
CA HIS A 286 2.99 21.67 15.09
C HIS A 286 2.18 22.38 16.19
N ASN A 287 2.87 23.09 17.10
CA ASN A 287 2.27 23.88 18.19
C ASN A 287 1.30 23.08 19.12
N GLY A 288 1.43 21.76 19.18
CA GLY A 288 0.53 20.90 19.93
C GLY A 288 -0.86 20.71 19.28
N GLU A 289 -1.07 21.26 18.12
CA GLU A 289 -2.22 21.03 17.25
C GLU A 289 -1.96 19.82 16.35
N GLY A 290 -3.01 19.32 15.69
CA GLY A 290 -2.90 18.17 14.81
C GLY A 290 -3.42 16.88 15.40
N THR A 291 -3.19 15.78 14.69
CA THR A 291 -3.83 14.49 14.97
C THR A 291 -2.83 13.50 15.57
N ALA A 292 -2.54 13.68 16.85
CA ALA A 292 -1.62 12.81 17.61
C ALA A 292 -2.09 11.35 17.71
N ASP A 293 -3.39 11.11 17.57
CA ASP A 293 -4.07 9.82 17.70
C ASP A 293 -4.34 9.14 16.35
N CYS A 294 -3.77 9.67 15.27
CA CYS A 294 -3.92 9.09 13.93
C CYS A 294 -2.56 8.79 13.27
N TYR A 295 -2.60 7.92 12.27
CA TYR A 295 -1.54 7.72 11.30
C TYR A 295 -2.16 7.49 9.90
N VAL A 296 -1.44 7.86 8.85
CA VAL A 296 -1.86 7.58 7.47
C VAL A 296 -1.63 6.13 7.16
N GLY A 297 -2.63 5.49 6.58
CA GLY A 297 -2.56 4.10 6.17
C GLY A 297 -3.86 3.64 5.53
N GLY A 298 -3.88 2.38 5.12
CA GLY A 298 -5.06 1.83 4.47
C GLY A 298 -4.87 0.37 4.08
N VAL A 299 -5.87 -0.13 3.36
CA VAL A 299 -5.74 -1.35 2.58
C VAL A 299 -5.16 -0.95 1.23
N SER A 300 -3.98 -1.48 0.89
CA SER A 300 -3.38 -1.14 -0.39
C SER A 300 -3.84 -2.07 -1.50
N MET A 301 -3.83 -3.37 -1.26
CA MET A 301 -4.06 -4.36 -2.30
C MET A 301 -4.89 -5.55 -1.79
N GLY A 302 -5.65 -6.14 -2.71
CA GLY A 302 -6.47 -7.30 -2.45
C GLY A 302 -6.72 -8.15 -3.68
N PHE A 303 -7.32 -9.32 -3.49
CA PHE A 303 -7.70 -10.20 -4.57
C PHE A 303 -9.09 -9.90 -5.10
N TYR A 304 -9.19 -9.87 -6.42
CA TYR A 304 -10.42 -9.72 -7.18
C TYR A 304 -10.72 -10.99 -7.97
N LEU A 305 -12.00 -11.36 -8.04
CA LEU A 305 -12.53 -12.32 -9.02
C LEU A 305 -13.11 -11.56 -10.21
N THR A 306 -12.68 -11.90 -11.43
CA THR A 306 -13.17 -11.19 -12.61
C THR A 306 -14.54 -11.67 -13.07
N ARG A 307 -15.33 -10.75 -13.64
CA ARG A 307 -16.65 -11.03 -14.22
C ARG A 307 -16.56 -12.07 -15.33
N ARG A 308 -15.50 -11.99 -16.15
CA ARG A 308 -15.22 -12.95 -17.21
C ARG A 308 -15.10 -14.39 -16.69
N SER A 309 -14.40 -14.60 -15.59
CA SER A 309 -14.30 -15.93 -14.97
C SER A 309 -15.62 -16.37 -14.38
N TRP A 310 -16.29 -15.45 -13.65
CA TRP A 310 -17.58 -15.68 -13.01
C TRP A 310 -18.67 -16.14 -13.97
N GLU A 311 -18.72 -15.60 -15.19
CA GLU A 311 -19.72 -15.92 -16.20
C GLU A 311 -19.32 -17.08 -17.12
N SER A 312 -18.20 -17.72 -16.85
CA SER A 312 -17.65 -18.84 -17.65
C SER A 312 -17.79 -20.19 -16.95
N GLY A 313 -17.46 -21.26 -17.68
CA GLY A 313 -17.34 -22.61 -17.09
C GLY A 313 -16.18 -22.77 -16.11
N ARG A 314 -15.35 -21.71 -15.87
CA ARG A 314 -14.24 -21.71 -14.92
C ARG A 314 -14.63 -21.20 -13.53
N ARG A 315 -15.88 -20.74 -13.34
CA ARG A 315 -16.36 -20.12 -12.09
C ARG A 315 -15.95 -20.88 -10.85
N ASP A 316 -16.34 -22.15 -10.75
CA ASP A 316 -16.11 -22.95 -9.53
C ASP A 316 -14.62 -23.14 -9.24
N ALA A 317 -13.80 -23.33 -10.29
CA ALA A 317 -12.36 -23.43 -10.16
C ALA A 317 -11.73 -22.10 -9.70
N ALA A 318 -12.19 -20.96 -10.26
CA ALA A 318 -11.70 -19.65 -9.87
C ALA A 318 -12.13 -19.25 -8.43
N VAL A 319 -13.34 -19.58 -8.04
CA VAL A 319 -13.80 -19.40 -6.64
C VAL A 319 -12.97 -20.25 -5.68
N ALA A 320 -12.68 -21.51 -6.05
CA ALA A 320 -11.81 -22.37 -5.23
C ALA A 320 -10.38 -21.82 -5.11
N LEU A 321 -9.82 -21.25 -6.19
CA LEU A 321 -8.53 -20.58 -6.15
C LEU A 321 -8.58 -19.32 -5.28
N LEU A 322 -9.62 -18.49 -5.42
CA LEU A 322 -9.81 -17.32 -4.57
C LEU A 322 -9.86 -17.73 -3.09
N LYS A 323 -10.58 -18.81 -2.76
CA LYS A 323 -10.67 -19.33 -1.39
C LYS A 323 -9.31 -19.71 -0.83
N GLU A 324 -8.49 -20.38 -1.63
CA GLU A 324 -7.12 -20.76 -1.25
C GLU A 324 -6.24 -19.52 -0.99
N LEU A 325 -6.24 -18.57 -1.94
CA LEU A 325 -5.46 -17.33 -1.85
C LEU A 325 -5.92 -16.41 -0.70
N THR A 326 -7.15 -16.54 -0.24
CA THR A 326 -7.76 -15.71 0.81
C THR A 326 -8.05 -16.47 2.09
N SER A 327 -7.48 -17.67 2.25
CA SER A 327 -7.49 -18.37 3.54
C SER A 327 -6.73 -17.55 4.60
N GLU A 328 -7.05 -17.74 5.88
CA GLU A 328 -6.38 -17.05 6.98
C GLU A 328 -4.86 -17.28 6.94
N GLU A 329 -4.43 -18.50 6.60
CA GLU A 329 -3.01 -18.87 6.44
C GLU A 329 -2.38 -18.10 5.27
N SER A 330 -2.99 -18.15 4.07
CA SER A 330 -2.48 -17.46 2.89
C SER A 330 -2.43 -15.93 3.07
N ILE A 331 -3.46 -15.32 3.67
CA ILE A 331 -3.45 -13.88 3.99
C ILE A 331 -2.31 -13.57 4.97
N GLY A 332 -2.07 -14.42 5.97
CA GLY A 332 -0.97 -14.27 6.92
C GLY A 332 0.41 -14.28 6.23
N GLU A 333 0.61 -15.17 5.25
CA GLU A 333 1.85 -15.28 4.49
C GLU A 333 2.02 -14.15 3.48
N LEU A 334 0.99 -13.86 2.68
CA LEU A 334 1.03 -12.86 1.61
C LEU A 334 1.02 -11.40 2.12
N GLY A 335 0.44 -11.18 3.30
CA GLY A 335 0.35 -9.87 3.96
C GLY A 335 1.46 -9.62 4.98
N SER A 336 2.37 -10.59 5.23
CA SER A 336 3.36 -10.49 6.29
C SER A 336 4.35 -9.35 6.05
N SER A 337 4.72 -8.68 7.16
CA SER A 337 5.75 -7.63 7.17
C SER A 337 7.13 -8.27 7.32
N THR A 338 8.10 -7.79 6.53
CA THR A 338 9.52 -8.19 6.67
C THR A 338 10.25 -7.44 7.78
N LEU A 339 9.55 -6.57 8.53
CA LEU A 339 10.13 -5.79 9.62
C LEU A 339 10.66 -6.67 10.76
N SER A 340 11.79 -6.24 11.31
CA SER A 340 12.43 -6.87 12.47
C SER A 340 13.08 -5.83 13.39
N GLY A 341 13.57 -6.28 14.55
CA GLY A 341 14.35 -5.47 15.48
C GLY A 341 13.66 -4.18 15.91
N ARG A 342 14.43 -3.13 16.11
CA ARG A 342 13.94 -1.82 16.59
C ARG A 342 12.96 -1.14 15.64
N LEU A 343 13.09 -1.41 14.34
CA LEU A 343 12.17 -0.83 13.36
C LEU A 343 10.77 -1.41 13.53
N LEU A 344 10.64 -2.73 13.72
CA LEU A 344 9.36 -3.37 14.01
C LEU A 344 8.71 -2.81 15.29
N ASP A 345 9.51 -2.67 16.35
CA ASP A 345 9.01 -2.13 17.62
C ASP A 345 8.50 -0.70 17.45
N SER A 346 9.26 0.16 16.78
CA SER A 346 8.84 1.54 16.53
C SER A 346 7.62 1.65 15.60
N ALA A 347 7.45 0.74 14.64
CA ALA A 347 6.26 0.71 13.79
C ALA A 347 5.01 0.33 14.60
N LYS A 348 5.14 -0.64 15.52
CA LYS A 348 4.06 -0.98 16.47
C LYS A 348 3.74 0.20 17.38
N ASP A 349 4.74 0.87 17.92
CA ASP A 349 4.57 2.04 18.80
C ASP A 349 3.91 3.22 18.04
N MET A 350 4.31 3.44 16.77
CA MET A 350 3.72 4.47 15.92
C MET A 350 2.24 4.25 15.68
N GLN A 351 1.79 2.98 15.59
CA GLN A 351 0.40 2.62 15.35
C GLN A 351 -0.41 2.43 16.64
N ALA A 352 0.27 2.11 17.78
CA ALA A 352 -0.39 1.74 19.03
C ALA A 352 -1.31 2.85 19.56
N GLY A 353 -2.58 2.51 19.73
CA GLY A 353 -3.60 3.44 20.25
C GLY A 353 -4.01 4.54 19.27
N ARG A 354 -3.49 4.54 18.05
CA ARG A 354 -3.83 5.50 17.00
C ARG A 354 -4.82 4.92 15.99
N GLN A 355 -5.64 5.79 15.43
CA GLN A 355 -6.57 5.44 14.39
C GLN A 355 -5.91 5.62 13.02
N MET A 356 -6.12 4.63 12.14
CA MET A 356 -5.73 4.73 10.74
C MET A 356 -6.67 5.71 10.00
N VAL A 357 -6.09 6.58 9.19
CA VAL A 357 -6.80 7.50 8.29
C VAL A 357 -6.27 7.33 6.87
N SER A 358 -7.16 7.35 5.89
CA SER A 358 -6.76 7.28 4.49
C SER A 358 -6.10 8.59 4.04
N PRO A 359 -5.15 8.55 3.09
CA PRO A 359 -4.58 9.74 2.49
C PRO A 359 -5.66 10.63 1.86
N LEU A 360 -5.50 11.94 1.98
CA LEU A 360 -6.45 12.90 1.39
C LEU A 360 -6.51 12.76 -0.14
N GLN A 361 -5.37 12.47 -0.77
CA GLN A 361 -5.27 12.27 -2.21
C GLN A 361 -6.15 11.15 -2.76
N ASP A 362 -6.40 10.10 -1.97
CA ASP A 362 -7.20 8.94 -2.40
C ASP A 362 -8.70 9.30 -2.57
N ALA A 363 -9.13 10.37 -1.93
CA ALA A 363 -10.48 10.90 -2.09
C ALA A 363 -10.64 11.87 -3.27
N MET A 364 -9.55 12.25 -3.93
CA MET A 364 -9.58 13.21 -5.03
C MET A 364 -9.77 12.51 -6.38
N ASN A 365 -10.47 13.17 -7.31
CA ASN A 365 -10.45 12.73 -8.70
C ASN A 365 -9.03 12.90 -9.29
N ILE A 366 -8.72 12.14 -10.34
CA ILE A 366 -7.38 12.06 -10.94
C ILE A 366 -6.82 13.43 -11.30
N LYS A 367 -7.61 14.32 -11.91
CA LYS A 367 -7.13 15.64 -12.37
C LYS A 367 -6.76 16.55 -11.20
N ALA A 368 -7.57 16.56 -10.16
CA ALA A 368 -7.32 17.37 -8.97
C ALA A 368 -6.13 16.82 -8.19
N ARG A 369 -6.02 15.49 -8.08
CA ARG A 369 -4.88 14.80 -7.48
C ARG A 369 -3.57 15.15 -8.20
N GLU A 370 -3.50 15.00 -9.52
CA GLU A 370 -2.33 15.35 -10.32
C GLU A 370 -1.94 16.83 -10.16
N ALA A 371 -2.91 17.74 -10.22
CA ALA A 371 -2.65 19.16 -10.02
C ALA A 371 -2.11 19.47 -8.62
N TRP A 372 -2.65 18.81 -7.58
CA TRP A 372 -2.17 18.99 -6.21
C TRP A 372 -0.75 18.47 -6.05
N LEU A 373 -0.50 17.22 -6.49
CA LEU A 373 0.77 16.53 -6.29
C LEU A 373 1.90 17.12 -7.15
N LEU A 374 1.69 17.22 -8.45
CA LEU A 374 2.78 17.50 -9.39
C LEU A 374 2.98 18.98 -9.69
N GLU A 375 2.00 19.83 -9.37
CA GLU A 375 2.09 21.26 -9.65
C GLU A 375 2.08 22.10 -8.37
N CYS A 376 1.09 21.88 -7.48
CA CYS A 376 0.87 22.78 -6.35
C CYS A 376 1.86 22.55 -5.20
N ILE A 377 2.05 21.31 -4.74
CA ILE A 377 2.97 21.02 -3.62
C ILE A 377 4.39 21.47 -3.94
N PRO A 378 4.99 21.12 -5.10
CA PRO A 378 6.32 21.59 -5.46
C PRO A 378 6.41 23.14 -5.55
N ALA A 379 5.38 23.79 -6.09
CA ALA A 379 5.34 25.24 -6.23
C ALA A 379 5.24 25.96 -4.87
N VAL A 380 4.48 25.41 -3.92
CA VAL A 380 4.39 25.91 -2.54
C VAL A 380 5.73 25.71 -1.84
N ALA A 381 6.34 24.53 -1.93
CA ALA A 381 7.65 24.25 -1.35
C ALA A 381 8.72 25.22 -1.90
N ALA A 382 8.69 25.51 -3.20
CA ALA A 382 9.61 26.47 -3.85
C ALA A 382 9.27 27.95 -3.56
N GLY A 383 8.17 28.24 -2.88
CA GLY A 383 7.71 29.62 -2.61
C GLY A 383 7.19 30.38 -3.83
N THR A 384 6.90 29.71 -4.94
CA THR A 384 6.35 30.30 -6.17
C THR A 384 4.81 30.31 -6.21
N MET A 385 4.17 29.63 -5.26
CA MET A 385 2.72 29.57 -5.07
C MET A 385 2.41 29.68 -3.58
N THR A 386 1.35 30.38 -3.23
CA THR A 386 0.85 30.41 -1.85
C THR A 386 -0.02 29.17 -1.55
N PRO A 387 -0.15 28.77 -0.28
CA PRO A 387 -1.13 27.74 0.12
C PRO A 387 -2.55 28.02 -0.36
N GLU A 388 -2.97 29.28 -0.34
CA GLU A 388 -4.29 29.70 -0.80
C GLU A 388 -4.45 29.50 -2.32
N GLU A 389 -3.46 29.91 -3.13
CA GLU A 389 -3.47 29.70 -4.58
C GLU A 389 -3.50 28.22 -4.94
N CYS A 390 -2.74 27.39 -4.19
CA CYS A 390 -2.77 25.94 -4.32
C CYS A 390 -4.19 25.40 -4.19
N TRP A 391 -4.84 25.67 -3.06
CA TRP A 391 -6.18 25.13 -2.82
C TRP A 391 -7.25 25.74 -3.73
N ARG A 392 -7.15 27.02 -4.13
CA ARG A 392 -8.04 27.58 -5.16
C ARG A 392 -7.93 26.82 -6.48
N ARG A 393 -6.70 26.47 -6.89
CA ARG A 393 -6.46 25.71 -8.11
C ARG A 393 -7.03 24.28 -8.02
N VAL A 394 -6.79 23.59 -6.92
CA VAL A 394 -7.30 22.22 -6.70
C VAL A 394 -8.82 22.22 -6.67
N MET A 395 -9.43 23.14 -5.92
CA MET A 395 -10.89 23.22 -5.79
C MET A 395 -11.59 23.58 -7.11
N ALA A 396 -10.93 24.32 -8.00
CA ALA A 396 -11.46 24.61 -9.34
C ALA A 396 -11.64 23.33 -10.21
N LEU A 397 -11.01 22.22 -9.83
CA LEU A 397 -11.12 20.92 -10.49
C LEU A 397 -12.15 19.99 -9.84
N ASN A 398 -12.94 20.49 -8.86
CA ASN A 398 -13.97 19.74 -8.12
C ASN A 398 -13.42 18.42 -7.55
N PRO A 399 -12.40 18.45 -6.68
CA PRO A 399 -11.61 17.27 -6.29
C PRO A 399 -12.44 16.13 -5.70
N PHE A 400 -13.54 16.44 -5.00
CA PHE A 400 -14.40 15.49 -4.28
C PHE A 400 -15.79 15.36 -4.91
N GLY A 401 -15.96 15.81 -6.14
CA GLY A 401 -17.22 15.67 -6.91
C GLY A 401 -17.17 14.41 -7.80
N GLU A 402 -18.40 13.92 -8.13
CA GLU A 402 -18.59 12.85 -9.10
C GLU A 402 -18.07 13.21 -10.48
#